data_b81430c85868da7eb84002d95b4ee7b0
#
_entry.id   b81430c85868da7eb84002d95b4ee7b0
#
_cell.length_a   1.000
_cell.length_b   1.000
_cell.length_c   1.000
_cell.angle_alpha   90.00
_cell.angle_beta   90.00
_cell.angle_gamma   90.00
#
_symmetry.space_group_name_H-M   'P 1'
#
loop_
_entity.id
_entity.type
_entity.pdbx_description
1 polymer ?
#
loop_
_entity_poly.entity_id
_entity_poly.type
_entity_poly.pdbx_seq_one_letter_code
_entity_poly.pdbx_strand_id
1 'polypeptide(L)'
;MIGMRRLISSGSSFEREIGYSRAVVDGDWVFVSGTTGFDYEAMTISDNVIEQAEQCLRNIEMALAQAGSRWADVVRVRYILPRVEDFEPCWPVLRRYFGDVRPAATMIAAGLSDPRMKIEIEVTAKVHVEL
;
A
#
# COMPACT_ATOMS: atom_id res chain seq x y z
N MET A 1 -2.82 14.43 23.44
CA MET A 1 -3.94 14.78 22.58
C MET A 1 -4.35 13.57 21.74
N ILE A 2 -5.55 13.12 21.92
CA ILE A 2 -6.07 12.00 21.17
C ILE A 2 -6.66 12.48 19.87
N GLY A 3 -6.66 11.63 18.87
CA GLY A 3 -7.36 11.88 17.63
C GLY A 3 -6.73 12.92 16.73
N MET A 4 -5.47 13.22 16.96
CA MET A 4 -4.74 14.06 16.02
C MET A 4 -4.67 13.32 14.69
N ARG A 5 -5.14 14.00 13.66
CA ARG A 5 -5.10 13.47 12.32
C ARG A 5 -3.86 14.00 11.61
N ARG A 6 -3.09 13.10 11.03
CA ARG A 6 -1.85 13.46 10.34
C ARG A 6 -1.87 12.86 8.93
N LEU A 7 -1.49 13.66 7.94
CA LEU A 7 -1.48 13.24 6.54
C LEU A 7 -0.06 12.93 6.09
N ILE A 8 0.09 11.82 5.36
CA ILE A 8 1.37 11.38 4.81
C ILE A 8 1.28 11.50 3.29
N SER A 9 2.26 12.14 2.66
CA SER A 9 2.30 12.30 1.21
C SER A 9 3.47 11.54 0.62
N SER A 10 3.26 10.97 -0.56
CA SER A 10 4.34 10.35 -1.35
C SER A 10 4.87 11.30 -2.43
N GLY A 11 4.29 12.49 -2.55
CA GLY A 11 4.62 13.42 -3.62
C GLY A 11 3.95 13.10 -4.95
N SER A 12 3.03 12.14 -4.97
CA SER A 12 2.31 11.75 -6.18
C SER A 12 1.40 12.86 -6.68
N SER A 13 1.40 13.08 -8.01
CA SER A 13 0.46 14.03 -8.61
C SER A 13 -0.99 13.56 -8.44
N PHE A 14 -1.25 12.25 -8.32
CA PHE A 14 -2.58 11.73 -8.10
C PHE A 14 -3.19 12.27 -6.81
N GLU A 15 -2.40 12.35 -5.75
CA GLU A 15 -2.87 12.85 -4.44
C GLU A 15 -3.40 14.26 -4.57
N ARG A 16 -2.65 15.10 -5.25
CA ARG A 16 -2.99 16.52 -5.42
C ARG A 16 -4.19 16.72 -6.33
N GLU A 17 -4.22 16.01 -7.44
CA GLU A 17 -5.27 16.17 -8.45
C GLU A 17 -6.60 15.59 -8.03
N ILE A 18 -6.57 14.46 -7.32
CA ILE A 18 -7.79 13.74 -6.90
C ILE A 18 -8.26 14.20 -5.53
N GLY A 19 -7.34 14.56 -4.65
CA GLY A 19 -7.69 15.05 -3.32
C GLY A 19 -7.61 13.98 -2.24
N TYR A 20 -6.48 13.23 -2.19
CA TYR A 20 -6.26 12.26 -1.13
C TYR A 20 -4.81 12.29 -0.67
N SER A 21 -4.52 11.56 0.40
CA SER A 21 -3.17 11.41 0.94
C SER A 21 -2.70 9.98 0.75
N ARG A 22 -1.38 9.77 0.71
CA ARG A 22 -0.84 8.41 0.63
C ARG A 22 -1.23 7.60 1.85
N ALA A 23 -1.26 8.22 3.02
CA ALA A 23 -1.72 7.57 4.23
C ALA A 23 -2.29 8.62 5.18
N VAL A 24 -3.15 8.15 6.07
CA VAL A 24 -3.74 8.97 7.13
C VAL A 24 -3.47 8.28 8.46
N VAL A 25 -2.90 9.00 9.40
CA VAL A 25 -2.79 8.56 10.79
C VAL A 25 -3.93 9.22 11.56
N ASP A 26 -4.75 8.41 12.20
CA ASP A 26 -5.88 8.90 12.98
C ASP A 26 -5.87 8.16 14.32
N GLY A 27 -5.42 8.85 15.36
CA GLY A 27 -5.20 8.22 16.66
C GLY A 27 -4.14 7.14 16.55
N ASP A 28 -4.51 5.91 16.89
CA ASP A 28 -3.62 4.75 16.81
C ASP A 28 -3.64 4.07 15.44
N TRP A 29 -4.52 4.49 14.56
CA TRP A 29 -4.73 3.81 13.29
C TRP A 29 -3.98 4.47 12.14
N VAL A 30 -3.47 3.64 11.24
CA VAL A 30 -2.81 4.07 10.01
C VAL A 30 -3.55 3.46 8.83
N PHE A 31 -4.07 4.31 7.97
CA PHE A 31 -4.76 3.89 6.76
C PHE A 31 -3.89 4.25 5.56
N VAL A 32 -3.34 3.25 4.89
CA VAL A 32 -2.55 3.48 3.69
C VAL A 32 -3.47 3.32 2.49
N SER A 33 -3.56 4.36 1.69
CA SER A 33 -4.39 4.38 0.48
C SER A 33 -3.98 3.29 -0.49
N GLY A 34 -4.88 2.95 -1.40
CA GLY A 34 -4.55 2.09 -2.52
C GLY A 34 -3.26 2.58 -3.16
N THR A 35 -2.26 1.71 -3.17
CA THR A 35 -0.90 2.03 -3.60
C THR A 35 -0.54 1.11 -4.75
N THR A 36 0.14 1.63 -5.76
CA THR A 36 0.49 0.87 -6.95
C THR A 36 2.00 0.81 -7.11
N GLY A 37 2.44 0.15 -8.18
CA GLY A 37 3.86 0.02 -8.47
C GLY A 37 4.47 1.22 -9.18
N PHE A 38 3.85 2.39 -9.08
CA PHE A 38 4.45 3.61 -9.59
C PHE A 38 5.66 4.03 -8.77
N ASP A 39 6.68 4.53 -9.45
CA ASP A 39 7.59 5.46 -8.81
C ASP A 39 6.83 6.78 -8.81
N TYR A 40 6.28 7.16 -7.66
CA TYR A 40 5.38 8.32 -7.57
C TYR A 40 6.09 9.65 -7.79
N GLU A 41 7.40 9.68 -7.59
CA GLU A 41 8.17 10.89 -7.82
C GLU A 41 8.38 11.11 -9.31
N ALA A 42 8.80 10.08 -10.04
CA ALA A 42 9.03 10.15 -11.48
C ALA A 42 7.76 9.91 -12.29
N MET A 43 6.71 9.37 -11.68
CA MET A 43 5.45 8.98 -12.33
C MET A 43 5.66 7.97 -13.45
N THR A 44 6.53 6.98 -13.18
CA THR A 44 6.80 5.87 -14.08
C THR A 44 6.43 4.55 -13.42
N ILE A 45 6.15 3.52 -14.23
CA ILE A 45 5.71 2.23 -13.73
C ILE A 45 6.22 1.12 -14.66
N SER A 46 6.65 -0.01 -14.08
CA SER A 46 7.06 -1.18 -14.83
C SER A 46 5.86 -1.87 -15.47
N ASP A 47 6.07 -2.53 -16.63
CA ASP A 47 5.04 -3.35 -17.27
C ASP A 47 4.88 -4.72 -16.60
N ASN A 48 5.78 -5.11 -15.72
CA ASN A 48 5.79 -6.44 -15.11
C ASN A 48 5.05 -6.42 -13.76
N VAL A 49 4.04 -7.27 -13.59
CA VAL A 49 3.21 -7.25 -12.38
C VAL A 49 4.02 -7.59 -11.12
N ILE A 50 5.02 -8.45 -11.22
CA ILE A 50 5.84 -8.83 -10.06
C ILE A 50 6.68 -7.62 -9.63
N GLU A 51 7.25 -6.89 -10.59
CA GLU A 51 8.01 -5.67 -10.29
C GLU A 51 7.09 -4.58 -9.73
N GLN A 52 5.87 -4.50 -10.26
CA GLN A 52 4.88 -3.56 -9.71
C GLN A 52 4.55 -3.90 -8.26
N ALA A 53 4.36 -5.19 -7.95
CA ALA A 53 4.08 -5.61 -6.58
C ALA A 53 5.22 -5.24 -5.64
N GLU A 54 6.47 -5.47 -6.06
CA GLU A 54 7.65 -5.14 -5.27
C GLU A 54 7.73 -3.63 -5.01
N GLN A 55 7.57 -2.82 -6.04
CA GLN A 55 7.62 -1.36 -5.90
C GLN A 55 6.46 -0.86 -5.04
N CYS A 56 5.27 -1.45 -5.21
CA CYS A 56 4.10 -1.13 -4.42
C CYS A 56 4.37 -1.32 -2.93
N LEU A 57 4.96 -2.46 -2.56
CA LEU A 57 5.26 -2.75 -1.17
C LEU A 57 6.35 -1.84 -0.62
N ARG A 58 7.33 -1.46 -1.43
CA ARG A 58 8.32 -0.45 -1.02
C ARG A 58 7.66 0.91 -0.76
N ASN A 59 6.71 1.29 -1.61
CA ASN A 59 5.96 2.54 -1.42
C ASN A 59 5.16 2.51 -0.11
N ILE A 60 4.51 1.38 0.18
CA ILE A 60 3.77 1.21 1.43
C ILE A 60 4.70 1.24 2.63
N GLU A 61 5.86 0.59 2.52
CA GLU A 61 6.85 0.58 3.60
C GLU A 61 7.27 2.01 3.98
N MET A 62 7.51 2.85 2.98
CA MET A 62 7.87 4.25 3.23
C MET A 62 6.73 4.99 3.92
N ALA A 63 5.50 4.76 3.50
CA ALA A 63 4.34 5.39 4.12
C ALA A 63 4.18 4.94 5.58
N LEU A 64 4.33 3.64 5.84
CA LEU A 64 4.26 3.10 7.19
C LEU A 64 5.34 3.73 8.08
N ALA A 65 6.57 3.82 7.58
CA ALA A 65 7.67 4.40 8.35
C ALA A 65 7.38 5.85 8.73
N GLN A 66 6.89 6.64 7.78
CA GLN A 66 6.53 8.04 8.05
C GLN A 66 5.37 8.15 9.04
N ALA A 67 4.51 7.16 9.09
CA ALA A 67 3.38 7.12 10.01
C ALA A 67 3.75 6.58 11.39
N GLY A 68 4.99 6.14 11.58
CA GLY A 68 5.41 5.53 12.85
C GLY A 68 4.92 4.10 13.00
N SER A 69 4.75 3.39 11.91
CA SER A 69 4.27 2.01 11.90
C SER A 69 5.29 1.10 11.20
N ARG A 70 5.03 -0.19 11.23
CA ARG A 70 5.90 -1.22 10.64
C ARG A 70 5.04 -2.30 10.02
N TRP A 71 5.65 -3.17 9.23
CA TRP A 71 4.94 -4.34 8.69
C TRP A 71 4.30 -5.18 9.79
N ALA A 72 4.99 -5.35 10.92
CA ALA A 72 4.47 -6.12 12.04
C ALA A 72 3.19 -5.54 12.63
N ASP A 73 2.90 -4.27 12.38
CA ASP A 73 1.72 -3.57 12.90
C ASP A 73 0.55 -3.61 11.91
N VAL A 74 0.73 -4.20 10.73
CA VAL A 74 -0.33 -4.30 9.71
C VAL A 74 -1.35 -5.35 10.15
N VAL A 75 -2.62 -4.97 10.17
CA VAL A 75 -3.72 -5.87 10.57
C VAL A 75 -4.57 -6.31 9.40
N ARG A 76 -4.58 -5.57 8.31
CA ARG A 76 -5.38 -5.90 7.12
C ARG A 76 -4.63 -5.49 5.87
N VAL A 77 -4.72 -6.34 4.84
CA VAL A 77 -4.23 -6.04 3.50
C VAL A 77 -5.32 -6.37 2.49
N ARG A 78 -5.48 -5.53 1.49
CA ARG A 78 -6.39 -5.78 0.38
C ARG A 78 -5.62 -5.65 -0.92
N TYR A 79 -5.75 -6.66 -1.78
CA TYR A 79 -5.14 -6.71 -3.10
C TYR A 79 -6.21 -6.52 -4.15
N ILE A 80 -5.98 -5.62 -5.09
CA ILE A 80 -6.91 -5.38 -6.20
C ILE A 80 -6.13 -5.54 -7.50
N LEU A 81 -6.57 -6.45 -8.37
CA LEU A 81 -5.92 -6.73 -9.64
C LEU A 81 -6.95 -6.78 -10.76
N PRO A 82 -6.69 -6.12 -11.91
CA PRO A 82 -7.59 -6.25 -13.07
C PRO A 82 -7.65 -7.66 -13.61
N ARG A 83 -6.55 -8.42 -13.52
CA ARG A 83 -6.48 -9.80 -14.02
C ARG A 83 -6.15 -10.73 -12.87
N VAL A 84 -7.09 -11.64 -12.58
CA VAL A 84 -6.93 -12.57 -11.45
C VAL A 84 -5.70 -13.48 -11.64
N GLU A 85 -5.34 -13.84 -12.88
CA GLU A 85 -4.18 -14.67 -13.18
C GLU A 85 -2.85 -14.03 -12.81
N ASP A 86 -2.82 -12.72 -12.61
CA ASP A 86 -1.59 -12.02 -12.21
C ASP A 86 -1.30 -12.16 -10.70
N PHE A 87 -2.25 -12.67 -9.93
CA PHE A 87 -2.09 -12.71 -8.47
C PHE A 87 -1.09 -13.77 -8.02
N GLU A 88 -1.27 -15.01 -8.45
CA GLU A 88 -0.39 -16.11 -8.02
C GLU A 88 1.10 -15.86 -8.32
N PRO A 89 1.47 -15.31 -9.47
CA PRO A 89 2.88 -14.98 -9.73
C PRO A 89 3.49 -14.03 -8.71
N CYS A 90 2.66 -13.21 -8.03
CA CYS A 90 3.14 -12.25 -7.03
C CYS A 90 3.28 -12.87 -5.63
N TRP A 91 2.75 -14.07 -5.39
CA TRP A 91 2.75 -14.67 -4.06
C TRP A 91 4.13 -14.75 -3.40
N PRO A 92 5.23 -15.09 -4.11
CA PRO A 92 6.54 -15.11 -3.45
C PRO A 92 6.94 -13.74 -2.89
N VAL A 93 6.65 -12.66 -3.61
CA VAL A 93 6.92 -11.30 -3.13
C VAL A 93 6.08 -11.01 -1.89
N LEU A 94 4.77 -11.32 -1.98
CA LEU A 94 3.85 -11.04 -0.87
C LEU A 94 4.27 -11.81 0.39
N ARG A 95 4.71 -13.07 0.24
CA ARG A 95 5.16 -13.88 1.38
C ARG A 95 6.40 -13.28 2.05
N ARG A 96 7.30 -12.66 1.29
CA ARG A 96 8.47 -12.03 1.90
C ARG A 96 8.10 -10.93 2.89
N TYR A 97 7.05 -10.18 2.57
CA TYR A 97 6.60 -9.07 3.42
C TYR A 97 5.63 -9.51 4.50
N PHE A 98 4.73 -10.44 4.19
CA PHE A 98 3.60 -10.77 5.06
C PHE A 98 3.68 -12.16 5.68
N GLY A 99 4.68 -12.97 5.32
CA GLY A 99 4.73 -14.37 5.76
C GLY A 99 4.71 -14.56 7.26
N ASP A 100 5.34 -13.65 8.00
CA ASP A 100 5.37 -13.69 9.47
C ASP A 100 4.29 -12.81 10.09
N VAL A 101 3.82 -11.80 9.38
CA VAL A 101 2.81 -10.84 9.89
C VAL A 101 1.43 -11.46 9.89
N ARG A 102 1.07 -12.14 8.80
CA ARG A 102 -0.21 -12.84 8.65
C ARG A 102 -1.43 -11.95 8.87
N PRO A 103 -1.53 -10.81 8.19
CA PRO A 103 -2.70 -9.93 8.35
C PRO A 103 -3.94 -10.55 7.75
N ALA A 104 -5.11 -10.05 8.14
CA ALA A 104 -6.34 -10.40 7.44
C ALA A 104 -6.22 -9.90 6.00
N ALA A 105 -6.62 -10.72 5.03
CA ALA A 105 -6.41 -10.40 3.62
C ALA A 105 -7.66 -10.63 2.79
N THR A 106 -7.83 -9.79 1.78
CA THR A 106 -8.87 -9.94 0.77
C THR A 106 -8.26 -9.64 -0.59
N MET A 107 -8.61 -10.42 -1.60
CA MET A 107 -8.21 -10.19 -2.98
C MET A 107 -9.47 -9.91 -3.82
N ILE A 108 -9.42 -8.85 -4.61
CA ILE A 108 -10.53 -8.41 -5.45
C ILE A 108 -10.04 -8.27 -6.89
N ALA A 109 -10.78 -8.82 -7.84
CA ALA A 109 -10.52 -8.59 -9.26
C ALA A 109 -11.38 -7.41 -9.71
N ALA A 110 -10.74 -6.31 -10.09
CA ALA A 110 -11.44 -5.10 -10.52
C ALA A 110 -10.49 -4.23 -11.35
N GLY A 111 -11.05 -3.42 -12.22
CA GLY A 111 -10.28 -2.45 -12.98
C GLY A 111 -9.69 -1.36 -12.09
N LEU A 112 -8.55 -0.83 -12.50
CA LEU A 112 -7.86 0.24 -11.80
C LEU A 112 -7.92 1.53 -12.62
N SER A 113 -7.53 2.65 -12.00
CA SER A 113 -7.72 3.97 -12.57
C SER A 113 -6.81 4.28 -13.77
N ASP A 114 -5.72 3.55 -13.91
CA ASP A 114 -4.78 3.73 -15.03
C ASP A 114 -4.53 2.35 -15.64
N PRO A 115 -4.59 2.22 -16.98
CA PRO A 115 -4.45 0.90 -17.63
C PRO A 115 -3.08 0.25 -17.43
N ARG A 116 -2.07 1.01 -17.04
CA ARG A 116 -0.73 0.46 -16.75
C ARG A 116 -0.67 -0.22 -15.39
N MET A 117 -1.61 0.07 -14.50
CA MET A 117 -1.67 -0.52 -13.16
C MET A 117 -2.14 -1.96 -13.24
N LYS A 118 -1.35 -2.89 -12.74
CA LYS A 118 -1.67 -4.33 -12.73
C LYS A 118 -1.95 -4.86 -11.35
N ILE A 119 -1.59 -4.11 -10.32
CA ILE A 119 -1.88 -4.45 -8.93
C ILE A 119 -1.95 -3.18 -8.09
N GLU A 120 -2.90 -3.15 -7.18
CA GLU A 120 -3.03 -2.11 -6.17
C GLU A 120 -3.17 -2.79 -4.83
N ILE A 121 -2.49 -2.26 -3.81
CA ILE A 121 -2.50 -2.83 -2.47
C ILE A 121 -2.81 -1.72 -1.48
N GLU A 122 -3.72 -1.98 -0.55
CA GLU A 122 -3.97 -1.06 0.57
C GLU A 122 -3.84 -1.82 1.88
N VAL A 123 -3.34 -1.14 2.90
CA VAL A 123 -3.19 -1.76 4.22
C VAL A 123 -3.78 -0.87 5.29
N THR A 124 -4.21 -1.52 6.37
CA THR A 124 -4.59 -0.88 7.62
C THR A 124 -3.61 -1.37 8.68
N ALA A 125 -3.06 -0.46 9.44
CA ALA A 125 -2.06 -0.78 10.46
C ALA A 125 -2.32 0.03 11.72
N LYS A 126 -1.54 -0.25 12.74
CA LYS A 126 -1.53 0.57 13.95
C LYS A 126 -0.19 1.27 14.08
N VAL A 127 -0.18 2.40 14.72
CA VAL A 127 1.07 3.04 15.11
C VAL A 127 1.83 2.08 16.02
N HIS A 128 3.14 1.96 15.80
CA HIS A 128 3.95 1.09 16.64
C HIS A 128 4.07 1.67 18.05
N VAL A 129 3.89 0.82 19.04
CA VAL A 129 4.02 1.19 20.46
C VAL A 129 5.16 0.39 21.05
N GLU A 130 6.15 1.08 21.58
CA GLU A 130 7.24 0.46 22.34
C GLU A 130 6.75 0.21 23.77
N LEU A 131 6.85 -1.02 24.24
CA LEU A 131 6.42 -1.39 25.58
C LEU A 131 7.62 -1.53 26.52
#